data_5251fe0cedb942425ce372892dc36653
#
_entry.id   5251fe0cedb942425ce372892dc36653
#
_cell.length_a   1.000
_cell.length_b   1.000
_cell.length_c   1.000
_cell.angle_alpha   90.00
_cell.angle_beta   90.00
_cell.angle_gamma   90.00
#
_symmetry.space_group_name_H-M   'P 1'
#
loop_
_entity.id
_entity.type
_entity.pdbx_description
1 polymer ?
#
loop_
_entity_poly.entity_id
_entity_poly.type
_entity_poly.pdbx_seq_one_letter_code
_entity_poly.pdbx_strand_id
1 'polypeptide(L)'
;RPERTPDYVAKNILLAAKLIQKSSPQTKIYIQTILPINNQQYLDEKPHYQFLYSNYPSINDQINKTNEIISKYNDFEIIDLHSHFLNSNHEMMRSLSTDGLHLNDQGYEKWINILKPYIKSINI
;
A
#
# COMPACT_ATOMS: atom_id res chain seq x y z
N ARG A 1 7.60 1.25 15.88
CA ARG A 1 9.00 0.92 16.20
C ARG A 1 9.91 1.88 15.47
N PRO A 2 10.93 2.43 16.14
CA PRO A 2 11.85 3.37 15.52
C PRO A 2 12.54 2.83 14.27
N GLU A 3 12.82 1.53 14.23
CA GLU A 3 13.47 0.86 13.11
C GLU A 3 12.55 0.64 11.90
N ARG A 4 11.24 0.91 12.02
CA ARG A 4 10.27 0.75 10.94
C ARG A 4 9.77 2.08 10.41
N THR A 5 10.70 3.00 10.17
CA THR A 5 10.39 4.29 9.57
C THR A 5 9.97 4.13 8.09
N PRO A 6 9.30 5.13 7.51
CA PRO A 6 9.01 5.13 6.08
C PRO A 6 10.24 4.92 5.20
N ASP A 7 11.38 5.52 5.55
CA ASP A 7 12.64 5.31 4.83
C ASP A 7 13.10 3.87 4.89
N TYR A 8 13.02 3.26 6.06
CA TYR A 8 13.40 1.86 6.26
C TYR A 8 12.52 0.94 5.42
N VAL A 9 11.20 1.13 5.46
CA VAL A 9 10.25 0.29 4.73
C VAL A 9 10.48 0.43 3.22
N ALA A 10 10.57 1.66 2.73
CA ALA A 10 10.79 1.92 1.30
C ALA A 10 12.10 1.33 0.82
N LYS A 11 13.17 1.48 1.60
CA LYS A 11 14.49 0.92 1.29
C LYS A 11 14.44 -0.60 1.17
N ASN A 12 13.72 -1.25 2.08
CA ASN A 12 13.62 -2.72 2.05
C ASN A 12 12.77 -3.22 0.88
N ILE A 13 11.73 -2.50 0.50
CA ILE A 13 10.95 -2.81 -0.71
C ILE A 13 11.86 -2.75 -1.94
N LEU A 14 12.63 -1.67 -2.07
CA LEU A 14 13.57 -1.50 -3.18
C LEU A 14 14.64 -2.58 -3.18
N LEU A 15 15.19 -2.90 -2.01
CA LEU A 15 16.20 -3.96 -1.88
C LEU A 15 15.64 -5.31 -2.32
N ALA A 16 14.42 -5.66 -1.89
CA ALA A 16 13.77 -6.90 -2.30
C ALA A 16 13.60 -6.96 -3.81
N ALA A 17 13.15 -5.87 -4.43
CA ALA A 17 12.99 -5.79 -5.88
C ALA A 17 14.31 -5.97 -6.62
N LYS A 18 15.39 -5.34 -6.11
CA LYS A 18 16.73 -5.47 -6.70
C LYS A 18 17.28 -6.89 -6.58
N LEU A 19 17.03 -7.56 -5.46
CA LEU A 19 17.44 -8.96 -5.28
C LEU A 19 16.73 -9.89 -6.25
N ILE A 20 15.43 -9.69 -6.46
CA ILE A 20 14.66 -10.45 -7.45
C ILE A 20 15.21 -10.20 -8.86
N GLN A 21 15.45 -8.94 -9.20
CA GLN A 21 15.99 -8.56 -10.51
C GLN A 21 17.34 -9.21 -10.77
N LYS A 22 18.21 -9.23 -9.75
CA LYS A 22 19.53 -9.86 -9.85
C LYS A 22 19.43 -11.37 -10.03
N SER A 23 18.53 -12.02 -9.30
CA SER A 23 18.35 -13.47 -9.34
C SER A 23 17.60 -13.92 -10.59
N SER A 24 16.74 -13.07 -11.14
CA SER A 24 15.90 -13.39 -12.29
C SER A 24 15.82 -12.17 -13.22
N PRO A 25 16.87 -11.89 -14.01
CA PRO A 25 16.94 -10.66 -14.80
C PRO A 25 15.82 -10.51 -15.85
N GLN A 26 15.17 -11.61 -16.22
CA GLN A 26 14.11 -11.60 -17.21
C GLN A 26 12.72 -11.39 -16.60
N THR A 27 12.62 -11.39 -15.26
CA THR A 27 11.36 -11.18 -14.57
C THR A 27 10.97 -9.70 -14.63
N LYS A 28 9.75 -9.43 -15.11
CA LYS A 28 9.19 -8.08 -15.04
C LYS A 28 8.73 -7.81 -13.62
N ILE A 29 9.22 -6.70 -13.04
CA ILE A 29 8.93 -6.34 -11.65
C ILE A 29 8.11 -5.06 -11.62
N TYR A 30 7.00 -5.10 -10.90
CA TYR A 30 6.20 -3.93 -10.58
C TYR A 30 6.20 -3.73 -9.08
N ILE A 31 6.32 -2.49 -8.64
CA ILE A 31 6.17 -2.14 -7.23
C ILE A 31 4.84 -1.41 -7.07
N GLN A 32 4.01 -1.88 -6.15
CA GLN A 32 2.73 -1.26 -5.87
C GLN A 32 2.86 -0.35 -4.65
N THR A 33 2.19 0.80 -4.70
CA THR A 33 2.12 1.64 -3.51
C THR A 33 1.27 0.97 -2.45
N ILE A 34 1.53 1.32 -1.19
CA ILE A 34 0.84 0.75 -0.04
C ILE A 34 -0.55 1.35 0.05
N LEU A 35 -1.56 0.51 0.28
CA LEU A 35 -2.95 0.96 0.42
C LEU A 35 -3.13 1.83 1.66
N PRO A 36 -4.06 2.79 1.62
CA PRO A 36 -4.43 3.53 2.83
C PRO A 36 -5.22 2.64 3.77
N ILE A 37 -5.37 3.08 5.01
CA ILE A 37 -6.29 2.46 5.97
C ILE A 37 -7.43 3.42 6.27
N ASN A 38 -8.54 2.89 6.83
CA ASN A 38 -9.58 3.71 7.43
C ASN A 38 -9.47 3.56 8.93
N ASN A 39 -8.81 4.51 9.56
CA ASN A 39 -8.54 4.46 10.99
C ASN A 39 -9.83 4.50 11.82
N GLN A 40 -10.80 5.32 11.39
CA GLN A 40 -12.07 5.42 12.10
C GLN A 40 -12.86 4.11 12.04
N GLN A 41 -12.92 3.49 10.87
CA GLN A 41 -13.57 2.19 10.71
C GLN A 41 -12.91 1.13 11.59
N TYR A 42 -11.58 1.11 11.64
CA TYR A 42 -10.84 0.16 12.47
C TYR A 42 -11.14 0.36 13.95
N LEU A 43 -11.18 1.60 14.41
CA LEU A 43 -11.48 1.91 15.80
C LEU A 43 -12.95 1.61 16.15
N ASP A 44 -13.87 1.82 15.21
CA ASP A 44 -15.28 1.48 15.39
C ASP A 44 -15.46 -0.03 15.61
N GLU A 45 -14.71 -0.83 14.84
CA GLU A 45 -14.76 -2.28 14.95
C GLU A 45 -14.01 -2.81 16.18
N LYS A 46 -12.97 -2.10 16.62
CA LYS A 46 -12.09 -2.51 17.71
C LYS A 46 -11.80 -1.33 18.65
N PRO A 47 -12.82 -0.87 19.43
CA PRO A 47 -12.66 0.33 20.25
C PRO A 47 -11.54 0.23 21.27
N HIS A 48 -11.20 -0.98 21.75
CA HIS A 48 -10.15 -1.19 22.75
C HIS A 48 -8.74 -0.86 22.21
N TYR A 49 -8.55 -0.77 20.90
CA TYR A 49 -7.27 -0.37 20.31
C TYR A 49 -7.11 1.15 20.20
N GLN A 50 -8.14 1.92 20.47
CA GLN A 50 -8.08 3.38 20.38
C GLN A 50 -6.93 3.97 21.20
N PHE A 51 -6.72 3.42 22.40
CA PHE A 51 -5.64 3.87 23.28
C PHE A 51 -4.26 3.62 22.67
N LEU A 52 -4.07 2.50 21.98
CA LEU A 52 -2.79 2.13 21.40
C LEU A 52 -2.37 3.06 20.24
N TYR A 53 -3.34 3.61 19.54
CA TYR A 53 -3.07 4.44 18.35
C TYR A 53 -3.09 5.95 18.64
N SER A 54 -3.56 6.36 19.82
CA SER A 54 -3.71 7.78 20.13
C SER A 54 -2.37 8.50 20.29
N ASN A 55 -1.29 7.79 20.60
CA ASN A 55 0.04 8.34 20.86
C ASN A 55 1.04 8.10 19.74
N TYR A 56 0.62 7.49 18.65
CA TYR A 56 1.51 7.21 17.52
C TYR A 56 1.20 8.15 16.36
N PRO A 57 2.21 8.46 15.53
CA PRO A 57 1.95 9.14 14.27
C PRO A 57 0.89 8.38 13.48
N SER A 58 0.02 9.09 12.79
CA SER A 58 -1.02 8.46 11.98
C SER A 58 -0.38 7.42 11.05
N ILE A 59 -0.98 6.25 10.98
CA ILE A 59 -0.52 5.20 10.09
C ILE A 59 -0.59 5.66 8.64
N ASN A 60 -1.65 6.39 8.27
CA ASN A 60 -1.78 6.95 6.93
C ASN A 60 -0.69 7.96 6.61
N ASP A 61 -0.22 8.75 7.58
CA ASP A 61 0.90 9.67 7.38
C ASP A 61 2.17 8.90 7.05
N GLN A 62 2.42 7.80 7.76
CA GLN A 62 3.57 6.94 7.50
C GLN A 62 3.47 6.26 6.13
N ILE A 63 2.28 5.79 5.77
CA ILE A 63 2.01 5.21 4.46
C ILE A 63 2.27 6.23 3.36
N ASN A 64 1.78 7.45 3.53
CA ASN A 64 1.98 8.53 2.56
C ASN A 64 3.45 8.83 2.34
N LYS A 65 4.23 8.91 3.41
CA LYS A 65 5.67 9.15 3.32
C LYS A 65 6.40 7.99 2.61
N THR A 66 6.04 6.76 2.95
CA THR A 66 6.61 5.57 2.31
C THR A 66 6.30 5.57 0.83
N ASN A 67 5.03 5.84 0.45
CA ASN A 67 4.62 5.87 -0.94
C ASN A 67 5.29 7.01 -1.73
N GLU A 68 5.51 8.15 -1.08
CA GLU A 68 6.26 9.25 -1.69
C GLU A 68 7.67 8.80 -2.06
N ILE A 69 8.35 8.11 -1.16
CA ILE A 69 9.69 7.59 -1.43
C ILE A 69 9.66 6.54 -2.53
N ILE A 70 8.74 5.58 -2.46
CA ILE A 70 8.57 4.54 -3.48
C ILE A 70 8.36 5.16 -4.86
N SER A 71 7.51 6.18 -4.95
CA SER A 71 7.13 6.80 -6.22
C SER A 71 8.28 7.52 -6.92
N LYS A 72 9.36 7.79 -6.21
CA LYS A 72 10.57 8.43 -6.78
C LYS A 72 11.55 7.42 -7.38
N TYR A 73 11.32 6.12 -7.24
CA TYR A 73 12.20 5.11 -7.82
C TYR A 73 12.02 5.04 -9.34
N ASN A 74 13.13 5.16 -10.07
CA ASN A 74 13.12 5.11 -11.53
C ASN A 74 13.52 3.74 -12.08
N ASP A 75 14.01 2.85 -11.22
CA ASP A 75 14.54 1.55 -11.65
C ASP A 75 13.44 0.52 -11.90
N PHE A 76 12.24 0.76 -11.40
CA PHE A 76 11.10 -0.15 -11.50
C PHE A 76 9.85 0.64 -11.89
N GLU A 77 8.91 -0.07 -12.51
CA GLU A 77 7.60 0.51 -12.78
C GLU A 77 6.75 0.48 -11.51
N ILE A 78 6.21 1.62 -11.15
CA ILE A 78 5.41 1.79 -9.92
C ILE A 78 3.93 1.83 -10.30
N ILE A 79 3.14 0.99 -9.64
CA ILE A 79 1.69 0.99 -9.79
C ILE A 79 1.09 1.74 -8.61
N ASP A 80 0.43 2.86 -8.87
CA ASP A 80 -0.23 3.63 -7.83
C ASP A 80 -1.59 3.02 -7.50
N LEU A 81 -1.61 2.13 -6.50
CA LEU A 81 -2.86 1.62 -5.95
C LEU A 81 -3.48 2.60 -4.95
N HIS A 82 -2.64 3.22 -4.14
CA HIS A 82 -3.07 4.03 -2.99
C HIS A 82 -4.12 5.06 -3.34
N SER A 83 -3.88 5.86 -4.38
CA SER A 83 -4.78 6.96 -4.74
C SER A 83 -6.17 6.49 -5.16
N HIS A 84 -6.28 5.26 -5.67
CA HIS A 84 -7.55 4.70 -6.15
C HIS A 84 -8.46 4.23 -5.01
N PHE A 85 -7.94 4.12 -3.80
CA PHE A 85 -8.69 3.61 -2.64
C PHE A 85 -9.05 4.70 -1.64
N LEU A 86 -8.69 5.96 -1.91
CA LEU A 86 -8.92 7.07 -0.98
C LEU A 86 -10.34 7.61 -1.06
N ASN A 87 -10.92 7.90 0.12
CA ASN A 87 -12.14 8.70 0.22
C ASN A 87 -11.80 10.20 0.32
N SER A 88 -12.81 11.05 0.52
CA SER A 88 -12.63 12.50 0.61
C SER A 88 -11.81 12.94 1.84
N ASN A 89 -11.68 12.07 2.83
CA ASN A 89 -10.88 12.33 4.04
C ASN A 89 -9.46 11.77 3.93
N HIS A 90 -9.06 11.32 2.75
CA HIS A 90 -7.74 10.71 2.51
C HIS A 90 -7.51 9.44 3.33
N GLU A 91 -8.59 8.68 3.55
CA GLU A 91 -8.55 7.37 4.18
C GLU A 91 -9.11 6.32 3.20
N MET A 92 -8.90 5.04 3.52
CA MET A 92 -9.50 3.94 2.74
C MET A 92 -11.01 4.11 2.68
N MET A 93 -11.61 3.94 1.49
CA MET A 93 -13.06 3.90 1.34
C MET A 93 -13.65 2.76 2.15
N ARG A 94 -14.61 3.05 3.03
CA ARG A 94 -15.26 2.03 3.87
C ARG A 94 -15.92 0.94 3.02
N SER A 95 -16.47 1.30 1.88
CA SER A 95 -17.14 0.35 0.98
C SER A 95 -16.17 -0.70 0.40
N LEU A 96 -14.87 -0.49 0.49
CA LEU A 96 -13.85 -1.39 -0.05
C LEU A 96 -13.14 -2.21 1.03
N SER A 97 -13.51 -2.01 2.30
CA SER A 97 -12.82 -2.64 3.42
C SER A 97 -13.80 -3.31 4.37
N THR A 98 -13.35 -4.40 5.00
CA THR A 98 -14.13 -5.09 6.04
C THR A 98 -14.00 -4.43 7.40
N ASP A 99 -12.80 -3.94 7.73
CA ASP A 99 -12.47 -3.46 9.07
C ASP A 99 -11.57 -2.22 9.09
N GLY A 100 -11.35 -1.61 7.95
CA GLY A 100 -10.45 -0.47 7.81
C GLY A 100 -9.01 -0.83 7.44
N LEU A 101 -8.63 -2.10 7.56
CA LEU A 101 -7.29 -2.60 7.22
C LEU A 101 -7.32 -3.57 6.04
N HIS A 102 -8.31 -4.45 6.01
CA HIS A 102 -8.42 -5.53 5.03
C HIS A 102 -9.43 -5.17 3.94
N LEU A 103 -9.15 -5.58 2.72
CA LEU A 103 -10.09 -5.40 1.62
C LEU A 103 -11.25 -6.39 1.72
N ASN A 104 -12.44 -5.92 1.35
CA ASN A 104 -13.58 -6.80 1.11
C ASN A 104 -13.58 -7.25 -0.37
N ASP A 105 -14.63 -7.97 -0.79
CA ASP A 105 -14.73 -8.47 -2.16
C ASP A 105 -14.68 -7.34 -3.20
N GLN A 106 -15.34 -6.23 -2.93
CA GLN A 106 -15.34 -5.08 -3.83
C GLN A 106 -13.96 -4.43 -3.90
N GLY A 107 -13.23 -4.40 -2.78
CA GLY A 107 -11.86 -3.91 -2.73
C GLY A 107 -10.92 -4.75 -3.57
N TYR A 108 -11.01 -6.08 -3.48
CA TYR A 108 -10.23 -6.99 -4.30
C TYR A 108 -10.58 -6.87 -5.78
N GLU A 109 -11.85 -6.73 -6.11
CA GLU A 109 -12.29 -6.52 -7.49
C GLU A 109 -11.69 -5.25 -8.08
N LYS A 110 -11.72 -4.16 -7.31
CA LYS A 110 -11.09 -2.90 -7.74
C LYS A 110 -9.60 -3.07 -7.95
N TRP A 111 -8.91 -3.76 -7.05
CA TRP A 111 -7.48 -4.03 -7.16
C TRP A 111 -7.19 -4.80 -8.46
N ILE A 112 -7.93 -5.88 -8.71
CA ILE A 112 -7.77 -6.68 -9.93
C ILE A 112 -7.95 -5.81 -11.17
N ASN A 113 -8.97 -4.95 -11.18
CA ASN A 113 -9.26 -4.08 -12.33
C ASN A 113 -8.13 -3.08 -12.58
N ILE A 114 -7.48 -2.58 -11.52
CA ILE A 114 -6.33 -1.69 -11.66
C ILE A 114 -5.13 -2.45 -12.25
N LEU A 115 -4.93 -3.70 -11.85
CA LEU A 115 -3.79 -4.51 -12.30
C LEU A 115 -3.95 -5.06 -13.72
N LYS A 116 -5.17 -5.21 -14.22
CA LYS A 116 -5.42 -5.82 -15.53
C LYS A 116 -4.58 -5.24 -16.68
N PRO A 117 -4.45 -3.91 -16.84
CA PRO A 117 -3.64 -3.36 -17.94
C PRO A 117 -2.18 -3.79 -17.87
N TYR A 118 -1.64 -3.96 -16.67
CA TYR A 118 -0.26 -4.37 -16.46
C TYR A 118 -0.07 -5.86 -16.78
N ILE A 119 -1.02 -6.69 -16.39
CA ILE A 119 -0.99 -8.14 -16.64
C ILE A 119 -1.16 -8.45 -18.12
N LYS A 120 -2.02 -7.72 -18.81
CA LYS A 120 -2.25 -7.89 -20.26
C LYS A 120 -1.03 -7.59 -21.10
N SER A 121 -0.11 -6.76 -20.62
CA SER A 121 1.14 -6.47 -21.32
C SER A 121 2.14 -7.64 -21.23
N ILE A 122 1.86 -8.62 -20.40
CA ILE A 122 2.65 -9.83 -20.25
C ILE A 122 1.96 -10.92 -21.07
N ASN A 123 2.60 -11.39 -22.13
CA ASN A 123 2.09 -12.52 -22.92
C ASN A 123 2.18 -13.79 -22.06
N ILE A 124 1.06 -14.16 -21.51
CA ILE A 124 0.95 -15.41 -20.77
C ILE A 124 0.37 -16.47 -21.71
#